data_c2dcdfeed3af26db5579a9067bd8e6a5
#
_entry.id   c2dcdfeed3af26db5579a9067bd8e6a5
#
_cell.length_a   1.000
_cell.length_b   1.000
_cell.length_c   1.000
_cell.angle_alpha   90.00
_cell.angle_beta   90.00
_cell.angle_gamma   90.00
#
_symmetry.space_group_name_H-M   'P 1'
#
loop_
_entity.id
_entity.type
_entity.pdbx_description
1 polymer ?
#
loop_
_entity_poly.entity_id
_entity_poly.type
_entity_poly.pdbx_seq_one_letter_code
_entity_poly.pdbx_strand_id
1 'polypeptide(L)'
;GFNESNLTSKNAVIPIAYYIYTKEIETEITKPTYDKDEKEQIRKWLCLSLLKKVFGGQSDTILTKIKSVMNETEEKGFPFKDIKEAFKGNPTKNLYLTSDYIDSLLHTDIDDPYCYSILSLLYAHLDYNNQRFHKDHLHPKSYFTSLRKKDDMDEDTYKFYKDKTNYNSVVNLQLLNEFVNESKNASSLKEWIENNNIDKKFQLIPENVSLDIKDFKIFIKEREALLKKRLLEVVGYVDDNVEEN
;
A
#
# COMPACT_ATOMS: atom_id res chain seq x y z
N GLY A 1 -0.21 -2.14 -12.02
CA GLY A 1 1.17 -2.33 -11.58
C GLY A 1 1.94 -1.03 -11.50
N PHE A 2 3.21 -1.12 -11.17
CA PHE A 2 4.10 0.04 -11.26
C PHE A 2 4.28 0.48 -12.71
N ASN A 3 4.28 1.78 -12.93
CA ASN A 3 4.44 2.44 -14.22
C ASN A 3 5.14 3.80 -14.06
N GLU A 4 5.29 4.57 -15.13
CA GLU A 4 5.98 5.87 -15.09
C GLU A 4 5.35 6.89 -14.14
N SER A 5 4.04 6.82 -13.89
CA SER A 5 3.35 7.78 -13.03
C SER A 5 3.50 7.50 -11.53
N ASN A 6 3.75 6.24 -11.14
CA ASN A 6 3.82 5.81 -9.74
C ASN A 6 5.19 5.26 -9.32
N LEU A 7 6.10 4.98 -10.27
CA LEU A 7 7.50 4.65 -10.01
C LEU A 7 8.31 5.96 -9.86
N THR A 8 8.16 6.63 -8.74
CA THR A 8 8.74 7.96 -8.48
C THR A 8 10.26 8.01 -8.48
N SER A 9 10.95 6.86 -8.39
CA SER A 9 12.40 6.74 -8.54
C SER A 9 12.78 5.43 -9.24
N LYS A 10 13.37 5.55 -10.44
CA LYS A 10 13.89 4.39 -11.18
C LYS A 10 15.07 3.72 -10.46
N ASN A 11 15.83 4.47 -9.65
CA ASN A 11 16.94 3.93 -8.87
C ASN A 11 16.50 2.87 -7.86
N ALA A 12 15.25 2.87 -7.42
CA ALA A 12 14.70 1.84 -6.53
C ALA A 12 14.66 0.44 -7.17
N VAL A 13 14.67 0.36 -8.50
CA VAL A 13 14.67 -0.91 -9.25
C VAL A 13 16.08 -1.47 -9.44
N ILE A 14 17.13 -0.64 -9.39
CA ILE A 14 18.49 -1.07 -9.64
C ILE A 14 18.95 -2.20 -8.68
N PRO A 15 18.71 -2.12 -7.37
CA PRO A 15 19.05 -3.22 -6.45
C PRO A 15 18.33 -4.53 -6.80
N ILE A 16 17.09 -4.45 -7.24
CA ILE A 16 16.32 -5.63 -7.66
C ILE A 16 16.92 -6.25 -8.90
N ALA A 17 17.23 -5.45 -9.92
CA ALA A 17 17.87 -5.92 -11.14
C ALA A 17 19.26 -6.52 -10.87
N TYR A 18 20.06 -5.88 -10.00
CA TYR A 18 21.35 -6.39 -9.58
C TYR A 18 21.22 -7.76 -8.88
N TYR A 19 20.27 -7.89 -7.96
CA TYR A 19 19.99 -9.13 -7.26
C TYR A 19 19.59 -10.25 -8.23
N ILE A 20 18.62 -10.01 -9.11
CA ILE A 20 18.15 -10.99 -10.10
C ILE A 20 19.32 -11.46 -10.99
N TYR A 21 20.13 -10.53 -11.48
CA TYR A 21 21.29 -10.81 -12.32
C TYR A 21 22.35 -11.64 -11.59
N THR A 22 22.71 -11.27 -10.36
CA THR A 22 23.77 -11.98 -9.60
C THR A 22 23.35 -13.36 -9.10
N LYS A 23 22.06 -13.60 -8.97
CA LYS A 23 21.50 -14.91 -8.59
C LYS A 23 21.11 -15.77 -9.80
N GLU A 24 21.23 -15.23 -11.02
CA GLU A 24 20.88 -15.92 -12.27
C GLU A 24 19.45 -16.47 -12.28
N ILE A 25 18.47 -15.65 -11.76
CA ILE A 25 17.07 -16.05 -11.57
C ILE A 25 16.09 -15.34 -12.51
N GLU A 26 16.56 -14.75 -13.61
CA GLU A 26 15.75 -13.94 -14.52
C GLU A 26 14.50 -14.68 -15.04
N THR A 27 14.65 -15.96 -15.32
CA THR A 27 13.55 -16.81 -15.82
C THR A 27 12.69 -17.34 -14.66
N GLU A 28 13.33 -17.76 -13.57
CA GLU A 28 12.68 -18.38 -12.43
C GLU A 28 11.75 -17.42 -11.70
N ILE A 29 12.19 -16.18 -11.47
CA ILE A 29 11.42 -15.17 -10.73
C ILE A 29 10.10 -14.82 -11.40
N THR A 30 9.98 -15.02 -12.72
CA THR A 30 8.73 -14.78 -13.46
C THR A 30 7.71 -15.90 -13.29
N LYS A 31 8.12 -17.10 -12.86
CA LYS A 31 7.23 -18.25 -12.71
C LYS A 31 6.23 -18.04 -11.56
N PRO A 32 4.98 -18.49 -11.70
CA PRO A 32 3.99 -18.47 -10.63
C PRO A 32 4.42 -19.27 -9.38
N THR A 33 5.25 -20.30 -9.59
CA THR A 33 5.75 -21.21 -8.55
C THR A 33 6.99 -20.68 -7.82
N TYR A 34 7.54 -19.54 -8.25
CA TYR A 34 8.69 -18.95 -7.57
C TYR A 34 8.34 -18.54 -6.14
N ASP A 35 9.36 -18.52 -5.28
CA ASP A 35 9.23 -18.21 -3.86
C ASP A 35 8.42 -16.93 -3.61
N LYS A 36 7.31 -17.07 -2.87
CA LYS A 36 6.38 -15.97 -2.61
C LYS A 36 6.95 -15.00 -1.58
N ASP A 37 7.69 -15.50 -0.60
CA ASP A 37 8.26 -14.68 0.47
C ASP A 37 9.35 -13.78 -0.11
N GLU A 38 10.16 -14.30 -1.03
CA GLU A 38 11.17 -13.52 -1.73
C GLU A 38 10.53 -12.43 -2.61
N LYS A 39 9.50 -12.75 -3.38
CA LYS A 39 8.72 -11.74 -4.14
C LYS A 39 8.14 -10.67 -3.23
N GLU A 40 7.70 -11.06 -2.03
CA GLU A 40 7.19 -10.11 -1.04
C GLU A 40 8.30 -9.20 -0.50
N GLN A 41 9.49 -9.72 -0.21
CA GLN A 41 10.64 -8.91 0.22
C GLN A 41 11.05 -7.89 -0.85
N ILE A 42 11.12 -8.31 -2.11
CA ILE A 42 11.39 -7.41 -3.25
C ILE A 42 10.33 -6.31 -3.35
N ARG A 43 9.06 -6.65 -3.20
CA ARG A 43 7.97 -5.69 -3.24
C ARG A 43 8.01 -4.72 -2.05
N LYS A 44 8.28 -5.23 -0.84
CA LYS A 44 8.46 -4.39 0.36
C LYS A 44 9.61 -3.40 0.17
N TRP A 45 10.74 -3.88 -0.34
CA TRP A 45 11.85 -3.01 -0.71
C TRP A 45 11.41 -1.89 -1.65
N LEU A 46 10.80 -2.24 -2.78
CA LEU A 46 10.36 -1.27 -3.78
C LEU A 46 9.42 -0.23 -3.16
N CYS A 47 8.33 -0.66 -2.54
CA CYS A 47 7.34 0.24 -1.96
C CYS A 47 7.94 1.15 -0.88
N LEU A 48 8.69 0.59 0.07
CA LEU A 48 9.25 1.37 1.18
C LEU A 48 10.36 2.31 0.71
N SER A 49 11.20 1.90 -0.25
CA SER A 49 12.24 2.79 -0.80
C SER A 49 11.65 3.99 -1.54
N LEU A 50 10.49 3.83 -2.20
CA LEU A 50 9.75 4.92 -2.81
C LEU A 50 9.13 5.83 -1.75
N LEU A 51 8.36 5.27 -0.81
CA LEU A 51 7.67 6.02 0.25
C LEU A 51 8.64 6.82 1.12
N LYS A 52 9.76 6.24 1.49
CA LYS A 52 10.82 6.89 2.29
C LYS A 52 11.76 7.76 1.44
N LYS A 53 11.50 7.88 0.13
CA LYS A 53 12.32 8.67 -0.80
C LYS A 53 13.81 8.39 -0.65
N VAL A 54 14.18 7.10 -0.53
CA VAL A 54 15.55 6.67 -0.24
C VAL A 54 16.54 7.25 -1.25
N PHE A 55 16.17 7.34 -2.53
CA PHE A 55 16.99 7.87 -3.62
C PHE A 55 16.82 9.38 -3.86
N GLY A 56 16.25 10.10 -2.92
CA GLY A 56 16.18 11.57 -2.95
C GLY A 56 17.56 12.20 -2.62
N GLY A 57 18.44 12.29 -3.60
CA GLY A 57 19.84 12.74 -3.47
C GLY A 57 20.81 11.60 -3.10
N GLN A 58 22.08 11.76 -3.48
CA GLN A 58 23.19 10.82 -3.21
C GLN A 58 22.93 9.36 -3.63
N SER A 59 22.24 9.15 -4.74
CA SER A 59 21.82 7.82 -5.20
C SER A 59 22.99 6.84 -5.34
N ASP A 60 24.14 7.28 -5.84
CA ASP A 60 25.30 6.43 -6.06
C ASP A 60 25.89 5.87 -4.74
N THR A 61 25.97 6.72 -3.71
CA THR A 61 26.42 6.29 -2.37
C THR A 61 25.46 5.26 -1.79
N ILE A 62 24.15 5.46 -1.95
CA ILE A 62 23.11 4.54 -1.48
C ILE A 62 23.20 3.21 -2.22
N LEU A 63 23.31 3.23 -3.56
CA LEU A 63 23.44 2.03 -4.38
C LEU A 63 24.71 1.26 -4.04
N THR A 64 25.83 1.94 -3.82
CA THR A 64 27.10 1.32 -3.42
C THR A 64 26.94 0.60 -2.06
N LYS A 65 26.31 1.24 -1.08
CA LYS A 65 26.06 0.63 0.23
C LYS A 65 25.15 -0.59 0.13
N ILE A 66 24.06 -0.50 -0.65
CA ILE A 66 23.14 -1.64 -0.87
C ILE A 66 23.88 -2.80 -1.55
N LYS A 67 24.70 -2.52 -2.56
CA LYS A 67 25.53 -3.53 -3.24
C LYS A 67 26.48 -4.24 -2.25
N SER A 68 27.14 -3.50 -1.34
CA SER A 68 27.99 -4.09 -0.31
C SER A 68 27.19 -5.06 0.57
N VAL A 69 26.04 -4.62 1.09
CA VAL A 69 25.16 -5.48 1.89
C VAL A 69 24.77 -6.75 1.13
N MET A 70 24.35 -6.62 -0.12
CA MET A 70 23.96 -7.78 -0.95
C MET A 70 25.09 -8.79 -1.19
N ASN A 71 26.34 -8.31 -1.29
CA ASN A 71 27.50 -9.16 -1.49
C ASN A 71 27.98 -9.84 -0.20
N GLU A 72 27.72 -9.24 0.95
CA GLU A 72 28.13 -9.73 2.27
C GLU A 72 27.07 -10.68 2.89
N THR A 73 25.82 -10.63 2.42
CA THR A 73 24.74 -11.46 2.93
C THR A 73 24.84 -12.88 2.39
N GLU A 74 24.90 -13.86 3.30
CA GLU A 74 24.88 -15.29 2.99
C GLU A 74 23.45 -15.87 2.92
N GLU A 75 22.46 -15.13 3.39
CA GLU A 75 21.06 -15.57 3.41
C GLU A 75 20.52 -15.83 1.99
N LYS A 76 19.65 -16.85 1.89
CA LYS A 76 18.89 -17.11 0.66
C LYS A 76 17.78 -16.07 0.51
N GLY A 77 17.60 -15.57 -0.70
CA GLY A 77 16.55 -14.62 -1.03
C GLY A 77 17.03 -13.17 -1.06
N PHE A 78 16.10 -12.25 -1.36
CA PHE A 78 16.38 -10.82 -1.42
C PHE A 78 16.64 -10.27 -0.01
N PRO A 79 17.81 -9.66 0.29
CA PRO A 79 18.24 -9.35 1.65
C PRO A 79 17.62 -8.04 2.17
N PHE A 80 16.29 -7.97 2.16
CA PHE A 80 15.56 -6.78 2.57
C PHE A 80 15.82 -6.39 4.03
N LYS A 81 15.90 -7.39 4.92
CA LYS A 81 16.14 -7.18 6.35
C LYS A 81 17.52 -6.56 6.60
N ASP A 82 18.56 -7.08 5.95
CA ASP A 82 19.92 -6.58 6.11
C ASP A 82 20.06 -5.16 5.55
N ILE A 83 19.44 -4.90 4.38
CA ILE A 83 19.37 -3.56 3.81
C ILE A 83 18.68 -2.61 4.79
N LYS A 84 17.53 -3.01 5.35
CA LYS A 84 16.77 -2.21 6.32
C LYS A 84 17.63 -1.87 7.54
N GLU A 85 18.34 -2.86 8.10
CA GLU A 85 19.19 -2.66 9.26
C GLU A 85 20.42 -1.79 8.94
N ALA A 86 21.04 -1.97 7.77
CA ALA A 86 22.19 -1.16 7.33
C ALA A 86 21.87 0.35 7.24
N PHE A 87 20.61 0.71 7.07
CA PHE A 87 20.16 2.11 7.02
C PHE A 87 19.46 2.58 8.30
N LYS A 88 19.33 1.77 9.36
CA LYS A 88 18.60 2.10 10.59
C LYS A 88 19.04 3.43 11.23
N GLY A 89 20.32 3.67 11.34
CA GLY A 89 20.90 4.89 11.90
C GLY A 89 20.84 6.13 11.00
N ASN A 90 20.35 6.01 9.76
CA ASN A 90 20.29 7.14 8.85
C ASN A 90 18.96 7.90 9.02
N PRO A 91 18.96 9.17 9.40
CA PRO A 91 17.73 9.90 9.74
C PRO A 91 16.80 10.09 8.52
N THR A 92 17.33 10.11 7.29
CA THR A 92 16.57 10.41 6.08
C THR A 92 16.40 9.22 5.13
N LYS A 93 17.18 8.15 5.31
CA LYS A 93 17.22 6.99 4.40
C LYS A 93 16.83 5.68 5.06
N ASN A 94 16.49 5.69 6.37
CA ASN A 94 16.00 4.48 7.02
C ASN A 94 14.64 4.05 6.46
N LEU A 95 14.40 2.74 6.48
CA LEU A 95 13.19 2.11 5.97
C LEU A 95 12.14 1.83 7.07
N TYR A 96 12.37 2.33 8.28
CA TYR A 96 11.43 2.20 9.38
C TYR A 96 10.34 3.25 9.27
N LEU A 97 9.10 2.82 9.52
CA LEU A 97 7.94 3.70 9.56
C LEU A 97 7.52 3.90 11.02
N THR A 98 7.26 5.13 11.41
CA THR A 98 6.63 5.46 12.70
C THR A 98 5.12 5.31 12.61
N SER A 99 4.44 5.16 13.75
CA SER A 99 2.97 5.11 13.80
C SER A 99 2.33 6.35 13.17
N ASP A 100 2.84 7.55 13.49
CA ASP A 100 2.33 8.80 12.93
C ASP A 100 2.52 8.91 11.42
N TYR A 101 3.66 8.38 10.91
CA TYR A 101 3.88 8.34 9.47
C TYR A 101 2.90 7.38 8.78
N ILE A 102 2.61 6.23 9.40
CA ILE A 102 1.59 5.29 8.89
C ILE A 102 0.22 5.96 8.87
N ASP A 103 -0.16 6.70 9.92
CA ASP A 103 -1.42 7.46 9.93
C ASP A 103 -1.49 8.45 8.76
N SER A 104 -0.41 9.17 8.50
CA SER A 104 -0.34 10.09 7.35
C SER A 104 -0.48 9.38 5.99
N LEU A 105 0.04 8.15 5.86
CA LEU A 105 -0.08 7.37 4.63
C LEU A 105 -1.53 6.98 4.33
N LEU A 106 -2.36 6.74 5.34
CA LEU A 106 -3.76 6.36 5.15
C LEU A 106 -4.61 7.47 4.55
N HIS A 107 -4.20 8.73 4.70
CA HIS A 107 -4.87 9.89 4.12
C HIS A 107 -4.25 10.37 2.80
N THR A 108 -3.35 9.57 2.20
CA THR A 108 -2.77 9.86 0.87
C THR A 108 -3.84 9.83 -0.20
N ASP A 109 -3.93 10.92 -1.00
CA ASP A 109 -4.90 11.08 -2.09
C ASP A 109 -4.68 10.04 -3.20
N ILE A 110 -5.75 9.64 -3.89
CA ILE A 110 -5.68 8.67 -5.01
C ILE A 110 -4.75 9.14 -6.14
N ASP A 111 -4.66 10.46 -6.37
CA ASP A 111 -3.84 11.02 -7.44
C ASP A 111 -2.36 11.19 -7.04
N ASP A 112 -2.04 11.00 -5.74
CA ASP A 112 -0.66 10.99 -5.28
C ASP A 112 0.12 9.79 -5.87
N PRO A 113 1.33 10.01 -6.43
CA PRO A 113 2.13 8.95 -7.03
C PRO A 113 2.53 7.84 -6.06
N TYR A 114 2.53 8.10 -4.75
CA TYR A 114 2.83 7.10 -3.71
C TYR A 114 1.63 6.25 -3.31
N CYS A 115 0.41 6.66 -3.65
CA CYS A 115 -0.82 5.94 -3.30
C CYS A 115 -0.78 4.46 -3.73
N TYR A 116 -0.29 4.19 -4.93
CA TYR A 116 -0.16 2.80 -5.43
C TYR A 116 0.81 1.96 -4.59
N SER A 117 1.91 2.55 -4.11
CA SER A 117 2.87 1.85 -3.25
C SER A 117 2.25 1.47 -1.89
N ILE A 118 1.44 2.37 -1.31
CA ILE A 118 0.74 2.11 -0.04
C ILE A 118 -0.27 0.97 -0.22
N LEU A 119 -1.10 1.07 -1.26
CA LEU A 119 -2.08 0.02 -1.57
C LEU A 119 -1.41 -1.33 -1.89
N SER A 120 -0.26 -1.32 -2.57
CA SER A 120 0.50 -2.56 -2.85
C SER A 120 1.03 -3.23 -1.59
N LEU A 121 1.38 -2.47 -0.54
CA LEU A 121 1.74 -3.03 0.76
C LEU A 121 0.52 -3.65 1.47
N LEU A 122 -0.62 -2.94 1.46
CA LEU A 122 -1.86 -3.41 2.08
C LEU A 122 -2.40 -4.69 1.42
N TYR A 123 -2.41 -4.71 0.10
CA TYR A 123 -2.94 -5.81 -0.73
C TYR A 123 -1.85 -6.78 -1.20
N ALA A 124 -0.97 -7.18 -0.29
CA ALA A 124 0.14 -8.09 -0.55
C ALA A 124 -0.26 -9.44 -1.16
N HIS A 125 -1.47 -9.88 -0.90
CA HIS A 125 -2.03 -11.16 -1.32
C HIS A 125 -2.48 -11.21 -2.79
N LEU A 126 -2.51 -10.08 -3.49
CA LEU A 126 -2.93 -10.02 -4.89
C LEU A 126 -1.89 -10.64 -5.84
N ASP A 127 -2.37 -11.25 -6.91
CA ASP A 127 -1.51 -11.86 -7.94
C ASP A 127 -1.00 -10.81 -8.94
N TYR A 128 0.01 -10.07 -8.53
CA TYR A 128 0.66 -9.06 -9.36
C TYR A 128 1.45 -9.63 -10.56
N ASN A 129 1.65 -10.95 -10.62
CA ASN A 129 2.38 -11.58 -11.73
C ASN A 129 1.49 -11.73 -12.97
N ASN A 130 0.22 -12.10 -12.75
CA ASN A 130 -0.70 -12.47 -13.82
C ASN A 130 -1.77 -11.41 -14.07
N GLN A 131 -1.93 -10.43 -13.16
CA GLN A 131 -3.00 -9.45 -13.22
C GLN A 131 -2.47 -8.02 -13.04
N ARG A 132 -3.15 -7.08 -13.71
CA ARG A 132 -2.96 -5.65 -13.48
C ARG A 132 -4.04 -5.15 -12.54
N PHE A 133 -3.65 -4.29 -11.61
CA PHE A 133 -4.55 -3.73 -10.61
C PHE A 133 -4.63 -2.22 -10.77
N HIS A 134 -5.82 -1.69 -10.60
CA HIS A 134 -6.15 -0.27 -10.65
C HIS A 134 -6.63 0.18 -9.27
N LYS A 135 -6.35 1.45 -8.96
CA LYS A 135 -6.90 2.10 -7.76
C LYS A 135 -8.39 2.36 -7.99
N ASP A 136 -9.22 1.92 -7.08
CA ASP A 136 -10.66 2.12 -7.14
C ASP A 136 -11.22 2.53 -5.77
N HIS A 137 -12.34 3.28 -5.77
CA HIS A 137 -13.03 3.70 -4.55
C HIS A 137 -13.97 2.60 -4.05
N LEU A 138 -13.92 2.26 -2.76
CA LEU A 138 -14.93 1.39 -2.14
C LEU A 138 -16.30 2.04 -2.20
N HIS A 139 -16.49 3.17 -1.53
CA HIS A 139 -17.67 4.02 -1.72
C HIS A 139 -17.42 4.99 -2.88
N PRO A 140 -18.30 5.02 -3.90
CA PRO A 140 -18.06 5.76 -5.14
C PRO A 140 -17.81 7.26 -4.92
N LYS A 141 -16.75 7.80 -5.51
CA LYS A 141 -16.40 9.24 -5.47
C LYS A 141 -17.56 10.13 -5.93
N SER A 142 -18.33 9.67 -6.95
CA SER A 142 -19.46 10.41 -7.51
C SER A 142 -20.50 10.79 -6.47
N TYR A 143 -20.74 9.93 -5.47
CA TYR A 143 -21.66 10.24 -4.37
C TYR A 143 -21.22 11.50 -3.61
N PHE A 144 -19.96 11.56 -3.19
CA PHE A 144 -19.42 12.65 -2.38
C PHE A 144 -19.33 13.96 -3.16
N THR A 145 -18.94 13.90 -4.43
CA THR A 145 -18.82 15.10 -5.27
C THR A 145 -20.18 15.71 -5.60
N SER A 146 -21.21 14.89 -5.81
CA SER A 146 -22.57 15.32 -6.12
C SER A 146 -23.41 15.62 -4.87
N LEU A 147 -22.94 15.25 -3.67
CA LEU A 147 -23.67 15.41 -2.42
C LEU A 147 -24.03 16.88 -2.18
N ARG A 148 -25.32 17.14 -1.98
CA ARG A 148 -25.86 18.42 -1.49
C ARG A 148 -26.31 18.24 -0.06
N LYS A 149 -26.11 19.27 0.78
CA LYS A 149 -26.61 19.24 2.14
C LYS A 149 -28.14 19.14 2.13
N LYS A 150 -28.66 18.16 2.86
CA LYS A 150 -30.11 17.97 3.09
C LYS A 150 -30.48 18.50 4.45
N ASP A 151 -31.75 18.80 4.65
CA ASP A 151 -32.27 19.38 5.91
C ASP A 151 -32.10 18.43 7.12
N ASP A 152 -32.07 17.12 6.87
CA ASP A 152 -31.88 16.06 7.87
C ASP A 152 -30.42 15.68 8.14
N MET A 153 -29.46 16.32 7.43
CA MET A 153 -28.03 16.08 7.60
C MET A 153 -27.40 17.18 8.44
N ASP A 154 -26.80 16.80 9.57
CA ASP A 154 -26.02 17.74 10.38
C ASP A 154 -24.79 18.27 9.66
N GLU A 155 -24.32 19.44 10.08
CA GLU A 155 -23.20 20.16 9.44
C GLU A 155 -21.87 19.39 9.49
N ASP A 156 -21.60 18.70 10.61
CA ASP A 156 -20.35 17.98 10.80
C ASP A 156 -20.31 16.74 9.91
N THR A 157 -21.41 16.02 9.78
CA THR A 157 -21.53 14.89 8.85
C THR A 157 -21.37 15.36 7.40
N TYR A 158 -22.02 16.48 7.03
CA TYR A 158 -21.86 17.02 5.67
C TYR A 158 -20.41 17.39 5.37
N LYS A 159 -19.71 18.10 6.27
CA LYS A 159 -18.29 18.46 6.13
C LYS A 159 -17.42 17.22 6.02
N PHE A 160 -17.66 16.21 6.87
CA PHE A 160 -16.91 14.96 6.83
C PHE A 160 -17.04 14.27 5.47
N TYR A 161 -18.24 14.23 4.89
CA TYR A 161 -18.48 13.61 3.57
C TYR A 161 -17.88 14.42 2.42
N LYS A 162 -17.75 15.73 2.56
CA LYS A 162 -17.14 16.61 1.53
C LYS A 162 -15.63 16.69 1.64
N ASP A 163 -15.05 16.23 2.74
CA ASP A 163 -13.61 16.22 2.92
C ASP A 163 -12.95 15.13 2.06
N LYS A 164 -12.11 15.55 1.13
CA LYS A 164 -11.37 14.66 0.23
C LYS A 164 -10.48 13.67 0.97
N THR A 165 -9.96 14.04 2.12
CA THR A 165 -9.10 13.15 2.93
C THR A 165 -9.85 11.90 3.41
N ASN A 166 -11.17 11.95 3.48
CA ASN A 166 -12.01 10.81 3.85
C ASN A 166 -12.42 9.95 2.66
N TYR A 167 -12.87 10.56 1.55
CA TYR A 167 -13.43 9.78 0.44
C TYR A 167 -12.47 9.54 -0.73
N ASN A 168 -11.44 10.35 -0.92
CA ASN A 168 -10.52 10.30 -2.06
C ASN A 168 -9.10 9.81 -1.69
N SER A 169 -8.96 9.20 -0.53
CA SER A 169 -7.67 8.73 0.00
C SER A 169 -7.67 7.23 0.27
N VAL A 170 -6.50 6.70 0.63
CA VAL A 170 -6.25 5.27 0.88
C VAL A 170 -7.34 4.64 1.75
N VAL A 171 -7.86 5.35 2.75
CA VAL A 171 -8.92 4.81 3.63
C VAL A 171 -10.21 4.43 2.91
N ASN A 172 -10.49 5.00 1.74
CA ASN A 172 -11.63 4.63 0.90
C ASN A 172 -11.22 3.93 -0.41
N LEU A 173 -9.95 3.54 -0.55
CA LEU A 173 -9.44 2.94 -1.79
C LEU A 173 -9.15 1.45 -1.64
N GLN A 174 -9.19 0.76 -2.77
CA GLN A 174 -8.83 -0.63 -2.95
C GLN A 174 -8.04 -0.83 -4.25
N LEU A 175 -7.48 -2.03 -4.42
CA LEU A 175 -6.93 -2.47 -5.71
C LEU A 175 -7.87 -3.51 -6.32
N LEU A 176 -8.36 -3.22 -7.52
CA LEU A 176 -9.16 -4.16 -8.33
C LEU A 176 -8.44 -4.47 -9.63
N ASN A 177 -8.60 -5.70 -10.13
CA ASN A 177 -8.20 -6.00 -11.50
C ASN A 177 -9.12 -5.28 -12.50
N GLU A 178 -8.66 -5.14 -13.73
CA GLU A 178 -9.34 -4.37 -14.78
C GLU A 178 -10.80 -4.80 -14.99
N PHE A 179 -11.05 -6.11 -15.11
CA PHE A 179 -12.40 -6.63 -15.35
C PHE A 179 -13.37 -6.37 -14.19
N VAL A 180 -12.92 -6.58 -12.95
CA VAL A 180 -13.73 -6.33 -11.76
C VAL A 180 -13.98 -4.84 -11.58
N ASN A 181 -13.00 -4.00 -11.86
CA ASN A 181 -13.12 -2.55 -11.78
C ASN A 181 -14.17 -2.02 -12.76
N GLU A 182 -14.13 -2.47 -14.02
CA GLU A 182 -15.13 -2.10 -15.02
C GLU A 182 -16.55 -2.57 -14.64
N SER A 183 -16.69 -3.78 -14.11
CA SER A 183 -17.98 -4.31 -13.68
C SER A 183 -18.57 -3.60 -12.47
N LYS A 184 -17.71 -3.15 -11.52
CA LYS A 184 -18.13 -2.41 -10.33
C LYS A 184 -18.69 -1.04 -10.68
N ASN A 185 -18.04 -0.32 -11.60
CA ASN A 185 -18.43 1.01 -12.02
C ASN A 185 -18.80 1.91 -10.81
N ALA A 186 -19.93 2.63 -10.87
CA ALA A 186 -20.44 3.50 -9.78
C ALA A 186 -21.45 2.81 -8.85
N SER A 187 -21.47 1.47 -8.81
CA SER A 187 -22.33 0.71 -7.89
C SER A 187 -22.02 1.06 -6.43
N SER A 188 -23.04 1.07 -5.58
CA SER A 188 -22.80 1.23 -4.14
C SER A 188 -21.94 0.08 -3.60
N LEU A 189 -21.17 0.34 -2.55
CA LEU A 189 -20.35 -0.68 -1.91
C LEU A 189 -21.17 -1.89 -1.49
N LYS A 190 -22.36 -1.63 -0.92
CA LYS A 190 -23.27 -2.68 -0.47
C LYS A 190 -23.73 -3.58 -1.62
N GLU A 191 -24.26 -2.98 -2.70
CA GLU A 191 -24.70 -3.73 -3.88
C GLU A 191 -23.58 -4.52 -4.53
N TRP A 192 -22.38 -3.92 -4.64
CA TRP A 192 -21.24 -4.60 -5.23
C TRP A 192 -20.82 -5.83 -4.43
N ILE A 193 -20.75 -5.74 -3.11
CA ILE A 193 -20.38 -6.85 -2.21
C ILE A 193 -21.42 -7.96 -2.27
N GLU A 194 -22.73 -7.60 -2.13
CA GLU A 194 -23.84 -8.57 -2.05
C GLU A 194 -24.04 -9.28 -3.39
N ASN A 195 -24.06 -8.55 -4.51
CA ASN A 195 -24.35 -9.11 -5.84
C ASN A 195 -23.20 -9.96 -6.39
N ASN A 196 -21.97 -9.71 -5.99
CA ASN A 196 -20.80 -10.43 -6.51
C ASN A 196 -20.19 -11.40 -5.48
N ASN A 197 -20.81 -11.57 -4.32
CA ASN A 197 -20.33 -12.44 -3.24
C ASN A 197 -18.85 -12.17 -2.89
N ILE A 198 -18.49 -10.89 -2.76
CA ILE A 198 -17.11 -10.46 -2.51
C ILE A 198 -16.72 -10.72 -1.06
N ASP A 199 -15.59 -11.36 -0.85
CA ASP A 199 -15.00 -11.54 0.47
C ASP A 199 -14.51 -10.20 1.05
N LYS A 200 -15.21 -9.72 2.09
CA LYS A 200 -14.87 -8.47 2.78
C LYS A 200 -13.44 -8.47 3.31
N LYS A 201 -12.97 -9.58 3.85
CA LYS A 201 -11.62 -9.72 4.40
C LYS A 201 -10.56 -9.56 3.31
N PHE A 202 -10.81 -10.14 2.13
CA PHE A 202 -9.93 -10.01 0.98
C PHE A 202 -9.81 -8.54 0.52
N GLN A 203 -10.90 -7.78 0.64
CA GLN A 203 -10.93 -6.36 0.28
C GLN A 203 -10.56 -5.42 1.45
N LEU A 204 -10.10 -5.96 2.56
CA LEU A 204 -9.78 -5.19 3.78
C LEU A 204 -10.96 -4.30 4.20
N ILE A 205 -12.17 -4.88 4.21
CA ILE A 205 -13.40 -4.26 4.68
C ILE A 205 -13.69 -4.80 6.08
N PRO A 206 -13.98 -3.94 7.08
CA PRO A 206 -14.35 -4.40 8.42
C PRO A 206 -15.61 -5.28 8.39
N GLU A 207 -15.61 -6.40 9.12
CA GLU A 207 -16.68 -7.39 9.04
C GLU A 207 -18.01 -6.88 9.62
N ASN A 208 -17.97 -6.19 10.75
CA ASN A 208 -19.13 -5.78 11.56
C ASN A 208 -19.58 -4.33 11.31
N VAL A 209 -19.30 -3.80 10.12
CA VAL A 209 -19.66 -2.41 9.77
C VAL A 209 -20.69 -2.40 8.66
N SER A 210 -21.62 -1.48 8.74
CA SER A 210 -22.59 -1.21 7.68
C SER A 210 -21.88 -0.74 6.41
N LEU A 211 -22.30 -1.29 5.26
CA LEU A 211 -21.81 -0.90 3.94
C LEU A 211 -22.68 0.20 3.29
N ASP A 212 -23.68 0.68 4.00
CA ASP A 212 -24.54 1.75 3.52
C ASP A 212 -23.79 3.09 3.57
N ILE A 213 -23.93 3.89 2.52
CA ILE A 213 -23.24 5.17 2.40
C ILE A 213 -23.59 6.16 3.53
N LYS A 214 -24.76 6.05 4.13
CA LYS A 214 -25.17 6.89 5.27
C LYS A 214 -24.30 6.64 6.52
N ASP A 215 -23.69 5.46 6.62
CA ASP A 215 -22.82 5.05 7.73
C ASP A 215 -21.32 5.25 7.40
N PHE A 216 -21.01 6.00 6.32
CA PHE A 216 -19.66 6.19 5.81
C PHE A 216 -18.67 6.67 6.87
N LYS A 217 -19.07 7.56 7.78
CA LYS A 217 -18.21 8.06 8.84
C LYS A 217 -17.73 6.94 9.78
N ILE A 218 -18.62 6.02 10.13
CA ILE A 218 -18.30 4.86 10.97
C ILE A 218 -17.44 3.88 10.16
N PHE A 219 -17.82 3.61 8.90
CA PHE A 219 -17.09 2.74 8.00
C PHE A 219 -15.62 3.18 7.86
N ILE A 220 -15.36 4.46 7.58
CA ILE A 220 -14.00 4.98 7.40
C ILE A 220 -13.17 4.83 8.67
N LYS A 221 -13.73 5.17 9.84
CA LYS A 221 -13.03 5.04 11.12
C LYS A 221 -12.60 3.60 11.41
N GLU A 222 -13.50 2.66 11.25
CA GLU A 222 -13.19 1.23 11.50
C GLU A 222 -12.21 0.67 10.45
N ARG A 223 -12.34 1.12 9.20
CA ARG A 223 -11.42 0.72 8.14
C ARG A 223 -10.03 1.32 8.33
N GLU A 224 -9.93 2.55 8.75
CA GLU A 224 -8.65 3.21 9.09
C GLU A 224 -7.88 2.40 10.15
N ALA A 225 -8.56 2.00 11.23
CA ALA A 225 -7.98 1.17 12.27
C ALA A 225 -7.50 -0.21 11.72
N LEU A 226 -8.30 -0.84 10.86
CA LEU A 226 -7.95 -2.11 10.19
C LEU A 226 -6.71 -1.94 9.30
N LEU A 227 -6.68 -0.90 8.46
CA LEU A 227 -5.57 -0.64 7.55
C LEU A 227 -4.29 -0.26 8.29
N LYS A 228 -4.39 0.53 9.36
CA LYS A 228 -3.26 0.86 10.23
C LYS A 228 -2.64 -0.41 10.81
N LYS A 229 -3.45 -1.26 11.44
CA LYS A 229 -2.99 -2.55 11.97
C LYS A 229 -2.29 -3.38 10.88
N ARG A 230 -2.90 -3.47 9.70
CA ARG A 230 -2.33 -4.22 8.57
C ARG A 230 -0.99 -3.65 8.09
N LEU A 231 -0.84 -2.33 7.99
CA LEU A 231 0.45 -1.72 7.62
C LEU A 231 1.52 -1.97 8.67
N LEU A 232 1.20 -1.83 9.96
CA LEU A 232 2.13 -2.13 11.07
C LEU A 232 2.67 -3.57 10.96
N GLU A 233 1.78 -4.54 10.72
CA GLU A 233 2.15 -5.95 10.52
C GLU A 233 3.07 -6.13 9.29
N VAL A 234 2.68 -5.57 8.14
CA VAL A 234 3.40 -5.74 6.87
C VAL A 234 4.80 -5.14 6.92
N VAL A 235 4.98 -3.98 7.56
CA VAL A 235 6.30 -3.31 7.64
C VAL A 235 7.16 -3.86 8.78
N GLY A 236 6.62 -4.75 9.61
CA GLY A 236 7.32 -5.28 10.79
C GLY A 236 7.63 -4.17 11.78
N TYR A 237 6.59 -3.41 12.16
CA TYR A 237 6.72 -2.38 13.19
C TYR A 237 6.95 -3.04 14.54
N VAL A 238 7.99 -2.60 15.23
CA VAL A 238 8.24 -2.92 16.63
C VAL A 238 8.05 -1.62 17.40
N ASP A 239 7.21 -1.65 18.41
CA ASP A 239 7.03 -0.49 19.29
C ASP A 239 8.27 -0.33 20.14
N ASP A 240 9.06 0.73 19.90
CA ASP A 240 10.30 1.00 20.63
C ASP A 240 10.02 1.30 22.14
N ASN A 241 8.75 1.38 22.55
CA ASN A 241 8.33 1.59 23.93
C ASN A 241 8.04 0.30 24.71
N VAL A 242 8.15 -0.87 24.08
CA VAL A 242 8.11 -2.15 24.80
C VAL A 242 9.54 -2.48 25.22
N GLU A 243 10.02 -1.87 26.33
CA GLU A 243 11.19 -2.38 27.04
C GLU A 243 10.90 -3.84 27.41
N GLU A 244 11.75 -4.74 26.96
CA GLU A 244 11.77 -6.13 27.43
C GLU A 244 11.94 -6.11 28.96
N ASN A 245 10.84 -6.41 29.68
CA ASN A 245 10.87 -6.75 31.11
C ASN A 245 11.20 -8.21 31.31
#